data_1d390598db8044a9a2956a381d499806
#
_entry.id   1d390598db8044a9a2956a381d499806
#
_cell.length_a   1.000
_cell.length_b   1.000
_cell.length_c   1.000
_cell.angle_alpha   90.00
_cell.angle_beta   90.00
_cell.angle_gamma   90.00
#
_symmetry.space_group_name_H-M   'P 1'
#
loop_
_entity.id
_entity.type
_entity.pdbx_description
1 polymer ?
#
loop_
_entity_poly.entity_id
_entity_poly.type
_entity_poly.pdbx_seq_one_letter_code
_entity_poly.pdbx_strand_id
1 'polypeptide(L)'
;MAKRASRGNEADYVVVGSGSSGAAIAGRLAEAGASVIVLEAGKTDEKLLVRKPGLVGPMHAVPQLKKPFDWGYYSVPQKHALDRKMPVPRGKVVGGSSSINGMVYVRGNRANFDSWAAEGNTGWDADRVNAAYKRMEDFEDGENTFRGKGGPIRVTRVRNPEEGSLQFLQATADTVGCKILDDYNAESQEGVSRMQQNAADGLRYSASRGYLHHLAPATLELQSGVLVQKVLIENGRAVGVSVVDSDGTQRTVRAGKEVILSAGFVGSAQLLMLSGIGHAEHLREHGIGVVADLPVGDNLHDHMFHALTFHVSSSRNKGSAPYFARGLARELLRPGTTFLANSVFEAVAFLRTSQADAIPDLQLHLLPWAYVSPNQDAPIRHDVDQRPALTVLTTLIYPKSRGTLRLASADPAAAPLIDPQYLADPADLDVLTEGSEMVREIFASSAFNGSVKSEIHPGVGLRGQELRDAILNRATSVYHGVGTCRMGVDELAVVSPDLKVRGVEGLRVCDASIMPSITGGNTNAPAIMIGEMGAQRVLADR
;
A
#
# COMPACT_ATOMS: atom_id res chain seq x y z
N MET A 1 12.48 -30.86 -21.76
CA MET A 1 11.85 -30.69 -20.42
C MET A 1 12.98 -30.55 -19.41
N ALA A 2 13.27 -29.35 -18.93
CA ALA A 2 14.24 -29.17 -17.84
C ALA A 2 13.64 -29.80 -16.58
N LYS A 3 14.39 -30.68 -15.90
CA LYS A 3 14.02 -31.23 -14.58
C LYS A 3 13.76 -30.04 -13.65
N ARG A 4 12.52 -29.86 -13.20
CA ARG A 4 12.19 -28.94 -12.10
C ARG A 4 13.08 -29.36 -10.92
N ALA A 5 13.93 -28.47 -10.43
CA ALA A 5 14.61 -28.70 -9.15
C ALA A 5 13.55 -29.02 -8.10
N SER A 6 13.81 -29.99 -7.23
CA SER A 6 12.90 -30.33 -6.14
C SER A 6 12.74 -29.10 -5.25
N ARG A 7 11.50 -28.64 -5.02
CA ARG A 7 11.20 -27.56 -4.07
C ARG A 7 11.53 -28.02 -2.66
N GLY A 8 12.22 -27.18 -1.90
CA GLY A 8 12.47 -27.42 -0.48
C GLY A 8 11.16 -27.48 0.31
N ASN A 9 11.11 -28.33 1.32
CA ASN A 9 9.95 -28.47 2.20
C ASN A 9 10.26 -28.12 3.66
N GLU A 10 11.48 -27.64 3.93
CA GLU A 10 11.93 -27.30 5.29
C GLU A 10 12.98 -26.19 5.26
N ALA A 11 12.86 -25.23 6.18
CA ALA A 11 13.84 -24.17 6.43
C ALA A 11 13.75 -23.72 7.89
N ASP A 12 14.73 -22.92 8.36
CA ASP A 12 14.64 -22.26 9.67
C ASP A 12 13.37 -21.39 9.76
N TYR A 13 13.15 -20.59 8.72
CA TYR A 13 12.01 -19.67 8.63
C TYR A 13 11.19 -19.90 7.37
N VAL A 14 9.87 -19.94 7.55
CA VAL A 14 8.90 -19.95 6.44
C VAL A 14 8.16 -18.63 6.42
N VAL A 15 8.41 -17.80 5.40
CA VAL A 15 7.76 -16.51 5.19
C VAL A 15 6.61 -16.66 4.21
N VAL A 16 5.40 -16.31 4.63
CA VAL A 16 4.19 -16.41 3.82
C VAL A 16 3.88 -15.06 3.20
N GLY A 17 4.03 -14.95 1.89
CA GLY A 17 3.90 -13.72 1.10
C GLY A 17 5.25 -13.05 0.84
N SER A 18 5.52 -12.74 -0.43
CA SER A 18 6.71 -12.03 -0.90
C SER A 18 6.47 -10.52 -1.09
N GLY A 19 5.42 -9.99 -0.44
CA GLY A 19 5.04 -8.57 -0.54
C GLY A 19 6.04 -7.61 0.11
N SER A 20 5.61 -6.38 0.34
CA SER A 20 6.45 -5.28 0.86
C SER A 20 7.24 -5.69 2.10
N SER A 21 6.56 -6.19 3.13
CA SER A 21 7.20 -6.63 4.38
C SER A 21 7.89 -7.97 4.24
N GLY A 22 7.23 -8.95 3.57
CA GLY A 22 7.74 -10.31 3.46
C GLY A 22 9.05 -10.40 2.69
N ALA A 23 9.22 -9.61 1.63
CA ALA A 23 10.48 -9.52 0.92
C ALA A 23 11.60 -8.93 1.81
N ALA A 24 11.29 -7.89 2.58
CA ALA A 24 12.26 -7.24 3.46
C ALA A 24 12.72 -8.17 4.60
N ILE A 25 11.79 -8.79 5.33
CA ILE A 25 12.15 -9.67 6.44
C ILE A 25 12.89 -10.91 5.92
N ALA A 26 12.42 -11.54 4.83
CA ALA A 26 13.06 -12.72 4.25
C ALA A 26 14.49 -12.40 3.75
N GLY A 27 14.66 -11.27 3.05
CA GLY A 27 15.97 -10.84 2.56
C GLY A 27 16.96 -10.63 3.72
N ARG A 28 16.56 -9.91 4.76
CA ARG A 28 17.43 -9.66 5.92
C ARG A 28 17.78 -10.92 6.71
N LEU A 29 16.85 -11.84 6.86
CA LEU A 29 17.12 -13.12 7.51
C LEU A 29 18.11 -13.96 6.69
N ALA A 30 17.96 -14.00 5.38
CA ALA A 30 18.87 -14.71 4.48
C ALA A 30 20.28 -14.07 4.46
N GLU A 31 20.38 -12.74 4.42
CA GLU A 31 21.65 -12.00 4.54
C GLU A 31 22.37 -12.30 5.87
N ALA A 32 21.61 -12.55 6.95
CA ALA A 32 22.14 -12.96 8.25
C ALA A 32 22.45 -14.47 8.36
N GLY A 33 22.40 -15.21 7.24
CA GLY A 33 22.77 -16.62 7.16
C GLY A 33 21.70 -17.61 7.61
N ALA A 34 20.43 -17.20 7.74
CA ALA A 34 19.33 -18.13 8.00
C ALA A 34 18.90 -18.84 6.71
N SER A 35 18.45 -20.10 6.83
CA SER A 35 17.72 -20.74 5.74
C SER A 35 16.26 -20.24 5.71
N VAL A 36 15.82 -19.74 4.54
CA VAL A 36 14.51 -19.10 4.39
C VAL A 36 13.77 -19.65 3.17
N ILE A 37 12.53 -20.08 3.36
CA ILE A 37 11.59 -20.33 2.27
C ILE A 37 10.55 -19.22 2.25
N VAL A 38 10.38 -18.58 1.10
CA VAL A 38 9.32 -17.58 0.84
C VAL A 38 8.26 -18.21 -0.04
N LEU A 39 7.01 -18.21 0.41
CA LEU A 39 5.86 -18.77 -0.30
C LEU A 39 5.00 -17.64 -0.88
N GLU A 40 4.80 -17.63 -2.20
CA GLU A 40 4.03 -16.61 -2.91
C GLU A 40 2.94 -17.24 -3.78
N ALA A 41 1.68 -16.79 -3.59
CA ALA A 41 0.55 -17.30 -4.38
C ALA A 41 0.60 -16.84 -5.84
N GLY A 42 1.16 -15.67 -6.09
CA GLY A 42 1.30 -15.09 -7.42
C GLY A 42 2.46 -15.67 -8.22
N LYS A 43 2.56 -15.21 -9.46
CA LYS A 43 3.65 -15.57 -10.38
C LYS A 43 4.76 -14.52 -10.35
N THR A 44 5.75 -14.67 -11.24
CA THR A 44 6.90 -13.76 -11.37
C THR A 44 6.52 -12.30 -11.65
N ASP A 45 7.30 -11.37 -11.11
CA ASP A 45 7.25 -9.92 -11.33
C ASP A 45 8.08 -9.46 -12.54
N GLU A 46 8.70 -10.39 -13.28
CA GLU A 46 9.58 -10.08 -14.43
C GLU A 46 8.83 -9.57 -15.68
N LYS A 47 7.51 -9.42 -15.61
CA LYS A 47 6.71 -8.93 -16.74
C LYS A 47 6.91 -7.42 -16.94
N LEU A 48 7.01 -6.99 -18.21
CA LEU A 48 7.19 -5.58 -18.58
C LEU A 48 6.14 -4.67 -17.92
N LEU A 49 4.89 -5.12 -17.87
CA LEU A 49 3.77 -4.39 -17.27
C LEU A 49 3.98 -4.10 -15.77
N VAL A 50 4.68 -4.99 -15.06
CA VAL A 50 5.03 -4.82 -13.65
C VAL A 50 6.29 -3.97 -13.49
N ARG A 51 7.31 -4.20 -14.31
CA ARG A 51 8.64 -3.58 -14.18
C ARG A 51 8.67 -2.11 -14.59
N LYS A 52 7.84 -1.69 -15.56
CA LYS A 52 7.84 -0.31 -16.08
C LYS A 52 6.91 0.60 -15.30
N PRO A 53 7.44 1.68 -14.66
CA PRO A 53 6.66 2.55 -13.78
C PRO A 53 5.41 3.11 -14.43
N GLY A 54 5.53 3.74 -15.60
CA GLY A 54 4.40 4.40 -16.27
C GLY A 54 3.34 3.46 -16.84
N LEU A 55 3.58 2.13 -16.84
CA LEU A 55 2.56 1.15 -17.21
C LEU A 55 1.58 0.84 -16.09
N VAL A 56 1.78 1.39 -14.88
CA VAL A 56 0.81 1.25 -13.78
C VAL A 56 -0.55 1.87 -14.14
N GLY A 57 -0.56 3.02 -14.84
CA GLY A 57 -1.79 3.65 -15.30
C GLY A 57 -2.64 2.72 -16.16
N PRO A 58 -2.16 2.24 -17.33
CA PRO A 58 -2.87 1.24 -18.13
C PRO A 58 -3.21 -0.04 -17.40
N MET A 59 -2.33 -0.54 -16.53
CA MET A 59 -2.58 -1.74 -15.74
C MET A 59 -3.81 -1.58 -14.85
N HIS A 60 -3.98 -0.43 -14.20
CA HIS A 60 -5.16 -0.15 -13.37
C HIS A 60 -6.39 0.26 -14.18
N ALA A 61 -6.20 0.92 -15.33
CA ALA A 61 -7.30 1.36 -16.18
C ALA A 61 -7.95 0.20 -16.98
N VAL A 62 -7.23 -0.89 -17.24
CA VAL A 62 -7.70 -2.03 -18.03
C VAL A 62 -7.76 -3.27 -17.14
N PRO A 63 -8.95 -3.70 -16.69
CA PRO A 63 -9.09 -4.82 -15.75
C PRO A 63 -8.42 -6.12 -16.23
N GLN A 64 -8.43 -6.40 -17.53
CA GLN A 64 -7.81 -7.57 -18.12
C GLN A 64 -6.29 -7.59 -17.98
N LEU A 65 -5.65 -6.40 -17.97
CA LEU A 65 -4.21 -6.27 -17.75
C LEU A 65 -3.84 -6.46 -16.28
N LYS A 66 -4.72 -6.05 -15.36
CA LYS A 66 -4.51 -6.16 -13.90
C LYS A 66 -4.79 -7.56 -13.37
N LYS A 67 -5.85 -8.21 -13.86
CA LYS A 67 -6.36 -9.51 -13.38
C LYS A 67 -5.29 -10.58 -13.12
N PRO A 68 -4.23 -10.75 -13.94
CA PRO A 68 -3.20 -11.76 -13.67
C PRO A 68 -2.33 -11.48 -12.43
N PHE A 69 -2.34 -10.25 -11.92
CA PHE A 69 -1.47 -9.75 -10.86
C PHE A 69 -2.24 -9.29 -9.62
N ASP A 70 -3.55 -9.46 -9.58
CA ASP A 70 -4.44 -8.96 -8.53
C ASP A 70 -5.31 -10.09 -7.97
N TRP A 71 -5.52 -10.08 -6.65
CA TRP A 71 -6.48 -10.98 -6.00
C TRP A 71 -7.92 -10.69 -6.42
N GLY A 72 -8.23 -9.46 -6.81
CA GLY A 72 -9.56 -9.04 -7.27
C GLY A 72 -10.58 -8.92 -6.15
N TYR A 73 -10.15 -8.54 -4.94
CA TYR A 73 -11.06 -8.35 -3.82
C TYR A 73 -11.93 -7.11 -3.97
N TYR A 74 -13.11 -7.16 -3.34
CA TYR A 74 -14.03 -6.06 -3.17
C TYR A 74 -14.50 -6.01 -1.72
N SER A 75 -14.85 -4.81 -1.24
CA SER A 75 -15.54 -4.67 0.04
C SER A 75 -16.94 -5.30 -0.02
N VAL A 76 -17.52 -5.60 1.14
CA VAL A 76 -18.98 -5.74 1.25
C VAL A 76 -19.65 -4.39 0.93
N PRO A 77 -20.98 -4.34 0.67
CA PRO A 77 -21.68 -3.08 0.47
C PRO A 77 -21.42 -2.11 1.64
N GLN A 78 -20.98 -0.88 1.31
CA GLN A 78 -20.61 0.13 2.31
C GLN A 78 -21.81 1.04 2.60
N LYS A 79 -22.47 0.79 3.71
CA LYS A 79 -23.73 1.45 4.10
C LYS A 79 -23.64 2.99 4.08
N HIS A 80 -22.55 3.54 4.60
CA HIS A 80 -22.34 4.99 4.70
C HIS A 80 -21.78 5.61 3.40
N ALA A 81 -21.59 4.80 2.36
CA ALA A 81 -21.19 5.21 1.03
C ALA A 81 -22.14 4.66 -0.05
N LEU A 82 -23.45 4.77 0.20
CA LEU A 82 -24.56 4.42 -0.70
C LEU A 82 -24.55 2.93 -1.12
N ASP A 83 -24.25 2.03 -0.19
CA ASP A 83 -24.15 0.59 -0.40
C ASP A 83 -23.21 0.15 -1.55
N ARG A 84 -22.26 1.02 -1.92
CA ARG A 84 -21.30 0.71 -2.96
C ARG A 84 -20.30 -0.35 -2.51
N LYS A 85 -19.98 -1.28 -3.41
CA LYS A 85 -18.83 -2.17 -3.27
C LYS A 85 -17.61 -1.49 -3.84
N MET A 86 -16.56 -1.36 -3.04
CA MET A 86 -15.32 -0.71 -3.45
C MET A 86 -14.24 -1.74 -3.78
N PRO A 87 -13.44 -1.53 -4.84
CA PRO A 87 -12.33 -2.42 -5.15
C PRO A 87 -11.25 -2.36 -4.06
N VAL A 88 -10.71 -3.52 -3.71
CA VAL A 88 -9.60 -3.68 -2.76
C VAL A 88 -8.46 -4.45 -3.46
N PRO A 89 -7.80 -3.85 -4.47
CA PRO A 89 -6.75 -4.53 -5.21
C PRO A 89 -5.55 -4.87 -4.33
N ARG A 90 -5.15 -6.14 -4.39
CA ARG A 90 -3.97 -6.67 -3.68
C ARG A 90 -3.11 -7.46 -4.64
N GLY A 91 -1.79 -7.21 -4.63
CA GLY A 91 -0.88 -7.90 -5.53
C GLY A 91 -0.85 -9.40 -5.30
N LYS A 92 -1.14 -10.18 -6.36
CA LYS A 92 -0.96 -11.64 -6.45
C LYS A 92 0.19 -11.91 -7.42
N VAL A 93 1.36 -11.52 -6.99
CA VAL A 93 2.60 -11.51 -7.79
C VAL A 93 3.80 -11.40 -6.84
N VAL A 94 4.95 -11.90 -7.24
CA VAL A 94 6.21 -11.70 -6.50
C VAL A 94 6.42 -10.21 -6.23
N GLY A 95 6.69 -9.85 -4.97
CA GLY A 95 6.70 -8.46 -4.51
C GLY A 95 5.33 -7.93 -4.05
N GLY A 96 4.26 -8.72 -4.19
CA GLY A 96 2.92 -8.35 -3.75
C GLY A 96 2.45 -7.01 -4.27
N SER A 97 1.80 -6.21 -3.43
CA SER A 97 1.30 -4.88 -3.82
C SER A 97 2.40 -3.88 -4.17
N SER A 98 3.67 -4.07 -3.73
CA SER A 98 4.79 -3.23 -4.18
C SER A 98 5.09 -3.37 -5.69
N SER A 99 4.68 -4.49 -6.29
CA SER A 99 4.84 -4.76 -7.73
C SER A 99 3.73 -4.17 -8.60
N ILE A 100 2.60 -3.72 -8.02
CA ILE A 100 1.45 -3.18 -8.78
C ILE A 100 1.00 -1.78 -8.35
N ASN A 101 1.59 -1.20 -7.29
CA ASN A 101 1.22 0.11 -6.76
C ASN A 101 1.70 1.30 -7.64
N GLY A 102 1.28 2.51 -7.28
CA GLY A 102 1.70 3.77 -7.91
C GLY A 102 3.11 4.23 -7.55
N MET A 103 3.90 3.46 -6.79
CA MET A 103 5.29 3.75 -6.39
C MET A 103 5.49 5.03 -5.57
N VAL A 104 4.44 5.62 -5.04
CA VAL A 104 4.56 6.79 -4.18
C VAL A 104 5.32 6.43 -2.89
N TYR A 105 6.39 7.16 -2.60
CA TYR A 105 7.21 6.93 -1.42
C TYR A 105 6.91 7.94 -0.32
N VAL A 106 6.20 7.51 0.70
CA VAL A 106 5.86 8.28 1.90
C VAL A 106 6.21 7.45 3.12
N ARG A 107 6.98 8.02 4.06
CA ARG A 107 7.37 7.35 5.30
C ARG A 107 6.28 7.41 6.39
N GLY A 108 5.34 8.32 6.27
CA GLY A 108 4.41 8.70 7.32
C GLY A 108 4.95 9.84 8.19
N ASN A 109 4.09 10.38 9.05
CA ASN A 109 4.48 11.42 10.01
C ASN A 109 5.20 10.79 11.21
N ARG A 110 6.23 11.45 11.73
CA ARG A 110 6.96 10.99 12.94
C ARG A 110 6.03 10.76 14.13
N ALA A 111 5.04 11.65 14.30
CA ALA A 111 4.06 11.56 15.39
C ALA A 111 3.24 10.24 15.34
N ASN A 112 3.08 9.59 14.18
CA ASN A 112 2.41 8.30 14.13
C ASN A 112 3.16 7.23 14.91
N PHE A 113 4.48 7.20 14.76
CA PHE A 113 5.34 6.19 15.40
C PHE A 113 5.51 6.50 16.89
N ASP A 114 5.61 7.77 17.25
CA ASP A 114 5.65 8.19 18.65
C ASP A 114 4.33 7.85 19.36
N SER A 115 3.18 7.99 18.68
CA SER A 115 1.88 7.52 19.18
C SER A 115 1.86 6.01 19.40
N TRP A 116 2.36 5.21 18.43
CA TRP A 116 2.45 3.77 18.61
C TRP A 116 3.27 3.40 19.86
N ALA A 117 4.42 4.07 20.04
CA ALA A 117 5.25 3.85 21.24
C ALA A 117 4.54 4.26 22.53
N ALA A 118 3.82 5.38 22.52
CA ALA A 118 3.03 5.86 23.67
C ALA A 118 1.90 4.91 24.06
N GLU A 119 1.34 4.16 23.09
CA GLU A 119 0.36 3.09 23.31
C GLU A 119 0.98 1.80 23.90
N GLY A 120 2.26 1.83 24.26
CA GLY A 120 2.98 0.71 24.88
C GLY A 120 3.78 -0.16 23.88
N ASN A 121 3.78 0.18 22.59
CA ASN A 121 4.55 -0.55 21.58
C ASN A 121 6.02 -0.11 21.62
N THR A 122 6.74 -0.55 22.66
CA THR A 122 8.15 -0.21 22.88
C THR A 122 9.01 -0.59 21.67
N GLY A 123 9.85 0.34 21.25
CA GLY A 123 10.75 0.14 20.10
C GLY A 123 10.13 0.47 18.74
N TRP A 124 8.96 1.12 18.73
CA TRP A 124 8.30 1.63 17.52
C TRP A 124 8.23 3.15 17.48
N ASP A 125 9.04 3.85 18.28
CA ASP A 125 9.18 5.31 18.26
C ASP A 125 9.82 5.82 16.96
N ALA A 126 9.61 7.11 16.68
CA ALA A 126 10.04 7.73 15.43
C ALA A 126 11.54 7.63 15.15
N ASP A 127 12.40 7.64 16.17
CA ASP A 127 13.86 7.57 15.98
C ASP A 127 14.31 6.17 15.55
N ARG A 128 13.78 5.12 16.20
CA ARG A 128 14.04 3.72 15.80
C ARG A 128 13.50 3.41 14.42
N VAL A 129 12.30 3.90 14.12
CA VAL A 129 11.68 3.78 12.79
C VAL A 129 12.50 4.52 11.74
N ASN A 130 12.98 5.75 12.02
CA ASN A 130 13.86 6.48 11.11
C ASN A 130 15.15 5.71 10.80
N ALA A 131 15.74 5.07 11.82
CA ALA A 131 16.92 4.23 11.61
C ALA A 131 16.63 3.03 10.66
N ALA A 132 15.42 2.43 10.75
CA ALA A 132 15.00 1.40 9.80
C ALA A 132 14.82 1.96 8.38
N TYR A 133 14.19 3.12 8.24
CA TYR A 133 14.06 3.80 6.95
C TYR A 133 15.42 4.12 6.31
N LYS A 134 16.38 4.60 7.10
CA LYS A 134 17.75 4.86 6.58
C LYS A 134 18.43 3.59 6.06
N ARG A 135 18.26 2.47 6.74
CA ARG A 135 18.85 1.19 6.29
C ARG A 135 18.21 0.64 5.01
N MET A 136 16.92 0.89 4.81
CA MET A 136 16.19 0.32 3.68
C MET A 136 16.30 1.14 2.39
N GLU A 137 16.67 2.43 2.46
CA GLU A 137 16.63 3.28 1.26
C GLU A 137 18.00 3.61 0.67
N ASP A 138 18.00 3.83 -0.63
CA ASP A 138 19.07 4.46 -1.41
C ASP A 138 18.49 5.74 -2.03
N PHE A 139 18.56 6.85 -1.26
CA PHE A 139 18.01 8.13 -1.69
C PHE A 139 18.93 8.82 -2.72
N GLU A 140 18.36 9.44 -3.75
CA GLU A 140 19.13 10.00 -4.87
C GLU A 140 20.11 11.11 -4.45
N ASP A 141 19.74 11.95 -3.48
CA ASP A 141 20.59 13.06 -3.01
C ASP A 141 21.63 12.63 -1.95
N GLY A 142 21.67 11.34 -1.60
CA GLY A 142 22.64 10.83 -0.64
C GLY A 142 22.08 10.74 0.80
N GLU A 143 23.00 10.47 1.74
CA GLU A 143 22.69 10.32 3.15
C GLU A 143 22.64 11.68 3.87
N ASN A 144 21.69 11.80 4.83
CA ASN A 144 21.62 12.90 5.79
C ASN A 144 21.00 12.43 7.11
N THR A 145 20.61 13.34 8.00
CA THR A 145 19.99 13.01 9.29
C THR A 145 18.77 12.10 9.13
N PHE A 146 17.95 12.35 8.12
CA PHE A 146 16.69 11.64 7.90
C PHE A 146 16.80 10.55 6.83
N ARG A 147 17.66 10.73 5.82
CA ARG A 147 17.72 9.88 4.63
C ARG A 147 18.91 8.92 4.65
N GLY A 148 18.74 7.75 4.04
CA GLY A 148 19.78 6.74 3.92
C GLY A 148 20.33 6.61 2.49
N LYS A 149 21.49 5.97 2.38
CA LYS A 149 22.18 5.68 1.12
C LYS A 149 22.63 4.23 1.06
N GLY A 150 22.56 3.62 -0.13
CA GLY A 150 23.02 2.25 -0.35
C GLY A 150 22.09 1.14 0.14
N GLY A 151 20.90 1.48 0.65
CA GLY A 151 19.87 0.49 0.98
C GLY A 151 19.21 -0.12 -0.27
N PRO A 152 18.46 -1.21 -0.11
CA PRO A 152 17.88 -1.97 -1.22
C PRO A 152 16.80 -1.23 -2.01
N ILE A 153 16.16 -0.21 -1.44
CA ILE A 153 15.04 0.50 -2.08
C ILE A 153 15.51 1.85 -2.63
N ARG A 154 15.62 1.95 -3.95
CA ARG A 154 15.93 3.20 -4.63
C ARG A 154 14.75 4.17 -4.50
N VAL A 155 15.05 5.40 -4.06
CA VAL A 155 14.09 6.49 -3.93
C VAL A 155 14.58 7.69 -4.72
N THR A 156 13.74 8.13 -5.68
CA THR A 156 14.03 9.29 -6.54
C THR A 156 12.84 10.25 -6.56
N ARG A 157 13.06 11.50 -6.96
CA ARG A 157 11.96 12.41 -7.30
C ARG A 157 11.49 12.16 -8.73
N VAL A 158 10.23 12.43 -8.98
CA VAL A 158 9.69 12.45 -10.35
C VAL A 158 10.45 13.47 -11.18
N ARG A 159 10.95 13.03 -12.34
CA ARG A 159 11.74 13.85 -13.26
C ARG A 159 10.85 14.48 -14.32
N ASN A 160 11.17 15.72 -14.70
CA ASN A 160 10.47 16.47 -15.75
C ASN A 160 8.94 16.53 -15.56
N PRO A 161 8.45 17.05 -14.43
CA PRO A 161 7.01 17.24 -14.22
C PRO A 161 6.44 18.18 -15.27
N GLU A 162 5.14 18.09 -15.52
CA GLU A 162 4.44 19.00 -16.41
C GLU A 162 4.42 20.44 -15.83
N GLU A 163 4.30 21.44 -16.71
CA GLU A 163 4.22 22.84 -16.31
C GLU A 163 3.04 23.06 -15.34
N GLY A 164 1.87 22.49 -15.63
CA GLY A 164 0.73 22.55 -14.72
C GLY A 164 0.99 21.94 -13.34
N SER A 165 1.86 20.92 -13.26
CA SER A 165 2.27 20.36 -11.96
C SER A 165 3.18 21.30 -11.18
N LEU A 166 4.06 22.05 -11.86
CA LEU A 166 4.88 23.10 -11.22
C LEU A 166 4.02 24.29 -10.76
N GLN A 167 3.04 24.68 -11.59
CA GLN A 167 2.05 25.71 -11.21
C GLN A 167 1.24 25.28 -9.98
N PHE A 168 0.89 23.99 -9.87
CA PHE A 168 0.18 23.46 -8.70
C PHE A 168 1.00 23.60 -7.41
N LEU A 169 2.34 23.39 -7.45
CA LEU A 169 3.19 23.58 -6.27
C LEU A 169 3.09 25.03 -5.77
N GLN A 170 3.25 26.00 -6.68
CA GLN A 170 3.20 27.43 -6.32
C GLN A 170 1.79 27.83 -5.88
N ALA A 171 0.76 27.41 -6.62
CA ALA A 171 -0.63 27.70 -6.30
C ALA A 171 -1.01 27.18 -4.90
N THR A 172 -0.57 25.96 -4.55
CA THR A 172 -0.82 25.39 -3.22
C THR A 172 -0.13 26.21 -2.13
N ALA A 173 1.16 26.53 -2.32
CA ALA A 173 1.92 27.31 -1.36
C ALA A 173 1.29 28.70 -1.11
N ASP A 174 0.89 29.39 -2.19
CA ASP A 174 0.32 30.74 -2.12
C ASP A 174 -1.09 30.74 -1.51
N THR A 175 -1.92 29.74 -1.83
CA THR A 175 -3.32 29.67 -1.38
C THR A 175 -3.43 29.24 0.06
N VAL A 176 -2.68 28.21 0.46
CA VAL A 176 -2.77 27.60 1.81
C VAL A 176 -1.78 28.24 2.78
N GLY A 177 -0.78 28.98 2.28
CA GLY A 177 0.27 29.57 3.11
C GLY A 177 1.29 28.53 3.60
N CYS A 178 1.46 27.40 2.89
CA CYS A 178 2.39 26.35 3.26
C CYS A 178 3.73 26.48 2.51
N LYS A 179 4.74 25.71 2.96
CA LYS A 179 6.06 25.69 2.30
C LYS A 179 6.07 24.77 1.09
N ILE A 180 6.86 25.14 0.07
CA ILE A 180 7.31 24.17 -0.94
C ILE A 180 8.50 23.43 -0.33
N LEU A 181 8.37 22.12 -0.13
CA LEU A 181 9.36 21.27 0.51
C LEU A 181 10.26 20.60 -0.52
N ASP A 182 11.55 20.58 -0.26
CA ASP A 182 12.49 19.74 -1.02
C ASP A 182 12.31 18.27 -0.68
N ASP A 183 11.98 17.98 0.58
CA ASP A 183 11.84 16.61 1.10
C ASP A 183 10.76 16.51 2.20
N TYR A 184 9.59 15.99 1.85
CA TYR A 184 8.48 15.75 2.77
C TYR A 184 8.64 14.48 3.64
N ASN A 185 9.70 13.71 3.43
CA ASN A 185 10.07 12.56 4.24
C ASN A 185 11.23 12.87 5.22
N ALA A 186 11.57 14.15 5.39
CA ALA A 186 12.61 14.63 6.30
C ALA A 186 12.00 15.17 7.61
N GLU A 187 12.38 16.39 8.00
CA GLU A 187 11.98 17.02 9.27
C GLU A 187 10.49 17.33 9.34
N SER A 188 9.92 17.85 8.26
CA SER A 188 8.50 18.23 8.18
C SER A 188 7.82 17.56 7.01
N GLN A 189 6.64 17.02 7.28
CA GLN A 189 5.76 16.50 6.23
C GLN A 189 4.81 17.58 5.70
N GLU A 190 4.45 18.59 6.51
CA GLU A 190 3.46 19.61 6.17
C GLU A 190 3.98 20.57 5.10
N GLY A 191 3.33 20.60 3.95
CA GLY A 191 3.66 21.42 2.81
C GLY A 191 3.38 20.74 1.48
N VAL A 192 3.88 21.32 0.39
CA VAL A 192 3.73 20.80 -0.97
C VAL A 192 5.10 20.48 -1.57
N SER A 193 5.22 19.42 -2.37
CA SER A 193 6.49 18.94 -2.92
C SER A 193 6.32 18.20 -4.24
N ARG A 194 7.42 18.05 -4.98
CA ARG A 194 7.49 17.07 -6.05
C ARG A 194 7.42 15.65 -5.46
N MET A 195 6.69 14.77 -6.16
CA MET A 195 6.52 13.39 -5.71
C MET A 195 7.84 12.63 -5.66
N GLN A 196 8.07 11.91 -4.56
CA GLN A 196 9.13 10.90 -4.44
C GLN A 196 8.57 9.51 -4.78
N GLN A 197 9.39 8.66 -5.38
CA GLN A 197 8.95 7.40 -5.96
C GLN A 197 9.96 6.27 -5.75
N ASN A 198 9.45 5.04 -5.63
CA ASN A 198 10.25 3.81 -5.70
C ASN A 198 10.49 3.41 -7.16
N ALA A 199 11.17 4.26 -7.91
CA ALA A 199 11.56 4.00 -9.30
C ALA A 199 12.88 4.68 -9.60
N ALA A 200 13.74 3.99 -10.35
CA ALA A 200 14.99 4.52 -10.84
C ALA A 200 15.39 3.80 -12.13
N ASP A 201 16.18 4.45 -12.99
CA ASP A 201 16.69 3.87 -14.22
C ASP A 201 15.58 3.33 -15.15
N GLY A 202 14.41 3.96 -15.11
CA GLY A 202 13.23 3.56 -15.87
C GLY A 202 12.59 2.24 -15.41
N LEU A 203 12.85 1.82 -14.18
CA LEU A 203 12.35 0.59 -13.59
C LEU A 203 11.72 0.85 -12.22
N ARG A 204 10.66 0.09 -11.91
CA ARG A 204 10.09 0.00 -10.56
C ARG A 204 11.09 -0.65 -9.61
N TYR A 205 11.23 -0.10 -8.42
CA TYR A 205 11.90 -0.74 -7.29
C TYR A 205 10.87 -1.29 -6.31
N SER A 206 10.31 -2.47 -6.66
CA SER A 206 9.47 -3.26 -5.75
C SER A 206 10.31 -3.82 -4.60
N ALA A 207 9.66 -4.26 -3.52
CA ALA A 207 10.35 -4.92 -2.41
C ALA A 207 11.08 -6.20 -2.87
N SER A 208 10.48 -7.00 -3.76
CA SER A 208 11.16 -8.18 -4.34
C SER A 208 12.43 -7.82 -5.08
N ARG A 209 12.42 -6.76 -5.88
CA ARG A 209 13.59 -6.28 -6.60
C ARG A 209 14.70 -5.82 -5.64
N GLY A 210 14.32 -5.12 -4.57
CA GLY A 210 15.28 -4.62 -3.58
C GLY A 210 15.88 -5.72 -2.71
N TYR A 211 15.08 -6.69 -2.27
CA TYR A 211 15.49 -7.63 -1.23
C TYR A 211 15.70 -9.07 -1.68
N LEU A 212 15.08 -9.51 -2.79
CA LEU A 212 15.08 -10.94 -3.14
C LEU A 212 15.91 -11.26 -4.40
N HIS A 213 15.86 -10.41 -5.43
CA HIS A 213 16.42 -10.77 -6.75
C HIS A 213 17.94 -10.91 -6.78
N HIS A 214 18.66 -10.34 -5.81
CA HIS A 214 20.12 -10.44 -5.74
C HIS A 214 20.61 -11.60 -4.88
N LEU A 215 19.72 -12.27 -4.13
CA LEU A 215 20.09 -13.36 -3.22
C LEU A 215 20.25 -14.69 -3.96
N ALA A 216 21.27 -15.46 -3.55
CA ALA A 216 21.50 -16.79 -4.10
C ALA A 216 20.41 -17.78 -3.61
N PRO A 217 19.95 -18.71 -4.48
CA PRO A 217 18.96 -19.72 -4.09
C PRO A 217 19.38 -20.62 -2.91
N ALA A 218 20.68 -20.69 -2.62
CA ALA A 218 21.19 -21.49 -1.49
C ALA A 218 20.84 -20.89 -0.11
N THR A 219 20.61 -19.56 -0.04
CA THR A 219 20.26 -18.89 1.22
C THR A 219 18.78 -18.55 1.33
N LEU A 220 18.10 -18.35 0.20
CA LEU A 220 16.68 -18.04 0.16
C LEU A 220 16.03 -18.77 -1.02
N GLU A 221 15.02 -19.58 -0.74
CA GLU A 221 14.21 -20.22 -1.78
C GLU A 221 12.87 -19.51 -1.92
N LEU A 222 12.65 -18.83 -3.06
CA LEU A 222 11.37 -18.23 -3.41
C LEU A 222 10.52 -19.20 -4.23
N GLN A 223 9.42 -19.66 -3.65
CA GLN A 223 8.46 -20.56 -4.27
C GLN A 223 7.21 -19.79 -4.70
N SER A 224 7.11 -19.44 -5.97
CA SER A 224 5.94 -18.75 -6.55
C SER A 224 4.88 -19.73 -7.08
N GLY A 225 3.62 -19.28 -7.15
CA GLY A 225 2.46 -20.11 -7.53
C GLY A 225 2.12 -21.13 -6.45
N VAL A 226 2.31 -20.78 -5.18
CA VAL A 226 2.05 -21.62 -4.00
C VAL A 226 1.06 -20.90 -3.09
N LEU A 227 -0.14 -21.41 -2.97
CA LEU A 227 -1.15 -20.89 -2.06
C LEU A 227 -1.02 -21.55 -0.69
N VAL A 228 -0.75 -20.77 0.33
CA VAL A 228 -0.80 -21.21 1.73
C VAL A 228 -2.25 -21.29 2.16
N GLN A 229 -2.65 -22.43 2.73
CA GLN A 229 -4.02 -22.71 3.16
C GLN A 229 -4.23 -22.43 4.64
N LYS A 230 -3.27 -22.84 5.48
CA LYS A 230 -3.28 -22.62 6.93
C LYS A 230 -1.91 -22.83 7.55
N VAL A 231 -1.70 -22.28 8.74
CA VAL A 231 -0.58 -22.61 9.63
C VAL A 231 -0.85 -23.93 10.34
N LEU A 232 0.17 -24.75 10.43
CA LEU A 232 0.12 -26.02 11.19
C LEU A 232 0.60 -25.74 12.61
N ILE A 233 -0.27 -26.00 13.58
CA ILE A 233 -0.01 -25.77 15.00
C ILE A 233 -0.05 -27.09 15.73
N GLU A 234 1.07 -27.48 16.36
CA GLU A 234 1.25 -28.69 17.12
C GLU A 234 1.64 -28.32 18.57
N ASN A 235 0.88 -28.76 19.57
CA ASN A 235 1.13 -28.46 20.99
C ASN A 235 1.33 -26.96 21.30
N GLY A 236 0.51 -26.09 20.70
CA GLY A 236 0.58 -24.62 20.90
C GLY A 236 1.68 -23.90 20.12
N ARG A 237 2.42 -24.62 19.25
CA ARG A 237 3.52 -24.08 18.45
C ARG A 237 3.25 -24.23 16.96
N ALA A 238 3.52 -23.16 16.18
CA ALA A 238 3.54 -23.21 14.72
C ALA A 238 4.78 -23.98 14.24
N VAL A 239 4.57 -25.04 13.45
CA VAL A 239 5.62 -25.94 12.96
C VAL A 239 5.77 -25.92 11.44
N GLY A 240 4.94 -25.14 10.75
CA GLY A 240 4.95 -25.04 9.30
C GLY A 240 3.61 -24.60 8.75
N VAL A 241 3.42 -24.80 7.45
CA VAL A 241 2.20 -24.43 6.73
C VAL A 241 1.74 -25.54 5.78
N SER A 242 0.42 -25.67 5.60
CA SER A 242 -0.18 -26.45 4.52
C SER A 242 -0.30 -25.58 3.28
N VAL A 243 0.10 -26.10 2.14
CA VAL A 243 0.11 -25.38 0.86
C VAL A 243 -0.50 -26.20 -0.26
N VAL A 244 -0.97 -25.52 -1.30
CA VAL A 244 -1.34 -26.09 -2.58
C VAL A 244 -0.54 -25.42 -3.69
N ASP A 245 0.13 -26.21 -4.49
CA ASP A 245 0.86 -25.76 -5.68
C ASP A 245 -0.09 -25.46 -6.84
N SER A 246 0.37 -24.71 -7.83
CA SER A 246 -0.44 -24.32 -9.00
C SER A 246 -0.95 -25.50 -9.86
N ASP A 247 -0.42 -26.70 -9.67
CA ASP A 247 -0.88 -27.94 -10.31
C ASP A 247 -1.89 -28.72 -9.45
N GLY A 248 -2.28 -28.18 -8.28
CA GLY A 248 -3.20 -28.81 -7.33
C GLY A 248 -2.54 -29.73 -6.31
N THR A 249 -1.22 -29.93 -6.36
CA THR A 249 -0.51 -30.77 -5.40
C THR A 249 -0.53 -30.14 -4.01
N GLN A 250 -1.02 -30.88 -3.03
CA GLN A 250 -0.99 -30.48 -1.62
C GLN A 250 0.28 -31.00 -0.95
N ARG A 251 0.90 -30.17 -0.12
CA ARG A 251 2.08 -30.54 0.67
C ARG A 251 2.22 -29.67 1.90
N THR A 252 3.15 -30.05 2.77
CA THR A 252 3.54 -29.28 3.95
C THR A 252 4.91 -28.65 3.72
N VAL A 253 5.08 -27.41 4.19
CA VAL A 253 6.40 -26.75 4.32
C VAL A 253 6.65 -26.52 5.79
N ARG A 254 7.73 -27.11 6.32
CA ARG A 254 8.10 -27.08 7.74
C ARG A 254 9.00 -25.89 8.06
N ALA A 255 8.76 -25.29 9.24
CA ALA A 255 9.60 -24.25 9.81
C ALA A 255 10.33 -24.81 11.04
N GLY A 256 11.65 -24.83 11.01
CA GLY A 256 12.47 -25.28 12.14
C GLY A 256 12.44 -24.31 13.32
N LYS A 257 12.26 -23.01 13.05
CA LYS A 257 12.19 -21.95 14.06
C LYS A 257 10.84 -21.26 14.09
N GLU A 258 10.48 -20.52 13.03
CA GLU A 258 9.24 -19.74 13.03
C GLU A 258 8.55 -19.72 11.65
N VAL A 259 7.23 -19.59 11.69
CA VAL A 259 6.38 -19.18 10.57
C VAL A 259 6.11 -17.69 10.69
N ILE A 260 6.33 -16.92 9.60
CA ILE A 260 6.14 -15.48 9.57
C ILE A 260 5.09 -15.15 8.51
N LEU A 261 3.91 -14.70 8.95
CA LEU A 261 2.86 -14.25 8.05
C LEU A 261 3.15 -12.82 7.58
N SER A 262 3.25 -12.64 6.26
CA SER A 262 3.46 -11.37 5.57
C SER A 262 2.55 -11.27 4.34
N ALA A 263 1.33 -11.83 4.45
CA ALA A 263 0.36 -11.92 3.37
C ALA A 263 -0.51 -10.64 3.22
N GLY A 264 -0.16 -9.58 3.94
CA GLY A 264 -0.87 -8.29 3.98
C GLY A 264 -2.14 -8.34 4.82
N PHE A 265 -2.79 -7.18 5.01
CA PHE A 265 -3.91 -7.03 5.94
C PHE A 265 -5.10 -7.98 5.67
N VAL A 266 -5.26 -8.44 4.41
CA VAL A 266 -6.28 -9.43 4.07
C VAL A 266 -5.79 -10.85 4.35
N GLY A 267 -4.66 -11.23 3.74
CA GLY A 267 -4.22 -12.62 3.76
C GLY A 267 -3.72 -13.08 5.12
N SER A 268 -3.02 -12.23 5.89
CA SER A 268 -2.52 -12.61 7.22
C SER A 268 -3.65 -12.83 8.21
N ALA A 269 -4.66 -11.96 8.25
CA ALA A 269 -5.83 -12.15 9.10
C ALA A 269 -6.64 -13.39 8.67
N GLN A 270 -6.86 -13.59 7.37
CA GLN A 270 -7.55 -14.77 6.84
C GLN A 270 -6.83 -16.06 7.24
N LEU A 271 -5.50 -16.12 7.09
CA LEU A 271 -4.70 -17.30 7.44
C LEU A 271 -4.72 -17.59 8.94
N LEU A 272 -4.67 -16.57 9.80
CA LEU A 272 -4.84 -16.76 11.24
C LEU A 272 -6.20 -17.40 11.55
N MET A 273 -7.29 -16.84 11.02
CA MET A 273 -8.62 -17.40 11.25
C MET A 273 -8.79 -18.82 10.73
N LEU A 274 -8.31 -19.12 9.51
CA LEU A 274 -8.30 -20.48 8.95
C LEU A 274 -7.46 -21.46 9.76
N SER A 275 -6.52 -20.96 10.58
CA SER A 275 -5.66 -21.75 11.47
C SER A 275 -6.20 -21.86 12.89
N GLY A 276 -7.42 -21.39 13.15
CA GLY A 276 -8.05 -21.47 14.46
C GLY A 276 -7.70 -20.31 15.40
N ILE A 277 -7.13 -19.23 14.89
CA ILE A 277 -6.76 -18.04 15.68
C ILE A 277 -7.67 -16.89 15.25
N GLY A 278 -8.58 -16.46 16.13
CA GLY A 278 -9.58 -15.42 15.85
C GLY A 278 -10.74 -15.50 16.81
N HIS A 279 -11.79 -14.72 16.58
CA HIS A 279 -13.00 -14.75 17.41
C HIS A 279 -13.60 -16.15 17.48
N ALA A 280 -13.66 -16.72 18.67
CA ALA A 280 -14.02 -18.11 18.90
C ALA A 280 -15.42 -18.48 18.35
N GLU A 281 -16.40 -17.59 18.47
CA GLU A 281 -17.74 -17.79 17.93
C GLU A 281 -17.72 -17.87 16.41
N HIS A 282 -17.11 -16.89 15.75
CA HIS A 282 -16.97 -16.83 14.30
C HIS A 282 -16.25 -18.07 13.73
N LEU A 283 -15.18 -18.54 14.40
CA LEU A 283 -14.47 -19.74 13.98
C LEU A 283 -15.37 -20.98 14.05
N ARG A 284 -16.15 -21.13 15.14
CA ARG A 284 -17.08 -22.26 15.31
C ARG A 284 -18.22 -22.25 14.27
N GLU A 285 -18.74 -21.07 13.87
CA GLU A 285 -19.72 -20.92 12.78
C GLU A 285 -19.22 -21.51 11.46
N HIS A 286 -17.90 -21.47 11.22
CA HIS A 286 -17.26 -22.04 10.04
C HIS A 286 -16.71 -23.46 10.25
N GLY A 287 -16.99 -24.11 11.40
CA GLY A 287 -16.49 -25.46 11.72
C GLY A 287 -14.99 -25.51 11.98
N ILE A 288 -14.35 -24.39 12.32
CA ILE A 288 -12.92 -24.28 12.59
C ILE A 288 -12.68 -24.45 14.11
N GLY A 289 -11.78 -25.37 14.48
CA GLY A 289 -11.37 -25.54 15.88
C GLY A 289 -10.63 -24.31 16.41
N VAL A 290 -10.99 -23.85 17.61
CA VAL A 290 -10.36 -22.68 18.23
C VAL A 290 -9.03 -23.06 18.87
N VAL A 291 -7.95 -22.42 18.43
CA VAL A 291 -6.61 -22.51 19.00
C VAL A 291 -6.36 -21.34 19.95
N ALA A 292 -6.70 -20.12 19.54
CA ALA A 292 -6.61 -18.91 20.35
C ALA A 292 -7.77 -17.97 20.02
N ASP A 293 -8.45 -17.48 21.06
CA ASP A 293 -9.52 -16.48 20.93
C ASP A 293 -8.89 -15.08 20.95
N LEU A 294 -8.77 -14.47 19.76
CA LEU A 294 -8.13 -13.17 19.56
C LEU A 294 -8.97 -12.31 18.58
N PRO A 295 -8.90 -10.98 18.68
CA PRO A 295 -9.69 -10.06 17.84
C PRO A 295 -9.12 -9.92 16.43
N VAL A 296 -8.80 -11.04 15.77
CA VAL A 296 -8.29 -11.05 14.40
C VAL A 296 -9.34 -10.52 13.43
N GLY A 297 -8.93 -9.60 12.60
CA GLY A 297 -9.79 -8.95 11.61
C GLY A 297 -10.51 -7.72 12.12
N ASP A 298 -10.38 -7.37 13.40
CA ASP A 298 -10.88 -6.10 13.95
C ASP A 298 -9.93 -4.94 13.60
N ASN A 299 -10.37 -3.69 13.86
CA ASN A 299 -9.59 -2.48 13.63
C ASN A 299 -9.15 -2.26 12.16
N LEU A 300 -9.87 -2.83 11.20
CA LEU A 300 -9.62 -2.54 9.78
C LEU A 300 -9.89 -1.06 9.51
N HIS A 301 -8.92 -0.35 8.95
CA HIS A 301 -9.10 1.01 8.45
C HIS A 301 -8.21 1.27 7.23
N ASP A 302 -8.60 2.26 6.43
CA ASP A 302 -8.01 2.49 5.12
C ASP A 302 -8.20 3.97 4.74
N HIS A 303 -7.28 4.52 3.98
CA HIS A 303 -7.42 5.85 3.41
C HIS A 303 -8.49 5.88 2.33
N MET A 304 -9.24 6.98 2.28
CA MET A 304 -10.17 7.28 1.20
C MET A 304 -9.78 8.53 0.44
N PHE A 305 -10.11 8.58 -0.85
CA PHE A 305 -9.96 9.80 -1.63
C PHE A 305 -11.21 10.15 -2.44
N HIS A 306 -11.33 11.44 -2.72
CA HIS A 306 -12.22 12.00 -3.72
C HIS A 306 -11.37 12.68 -4.81
N ALA A 307 -11.70 12.45 -6.09
CA ALA A 307 -10.93 13.00 -7.21
C ALA A 307 -11.57 14.27 -7.76
N LEU A 308 -10.78 15.34 -7.90
CA LEU A 308 -11.17 16.55 -8.62
C LEU A 308 -10.31 16.66 -9.87
N THR A 309 -10.95 16.87 -11.03
CA THR A 309 -10.29 16.96 -12.33
C THR A 309 -10.58 18.31 -12.99
N PHE A 310 -9.52 18.97 -13.44
CA PHE A 310 -9.60 20.28 -14.08
C PHE A 310 -8.99 20.22 -15.49
N HIS A 311 -9.65 20.88 -16.45
CA HIS A 311 -9.06 21.18 -17.75
C HIS A 311 -8.01 22.28 -17.56
N VAL A 312 -6.76 21.96 -17.85
CA VAL A 312 -5.61 22.86 -17.66
C VAL A 312 -4.75 22.87 -18.92
N SER A 313 -4.73 24.00 -19.64
CA SER A 313 -4.07 24.12 -20.95
C SER A 313 -2.54 24.03 -20.89
N SER A 314 -1.91 24.21 -19.73
CA SER A 314 -0.48 24.00 -19.49
C SER A 314 -0.08 22.53 -19.26
N SER A 315 -1.04 21.62 -19.20
CA SER A 315 -0.80 20.16 -19.09
C SER A 315 -0.87 19.49 -20.46
N ARG A 316 -0.13 18.40 -20.61
CA ARG A 316 -0.18 17.54 -21.81
C ARG A 316 -0.85 16.23 -21.46
N ASN A 317 -2.12 16.11 -21.47
CA ASN A 317 -2.79 14.87 -21.07
C ASN A 317 -2.02 13.58 -21.45
N LYS A 318 -1.18 13.09 -20.51
CA LYS A 318 -0.32 11.91 -20.69
C LYS A 318 -1.11 10.62 -20.83
N GLY A 319 -2.36 10.60 -20.38
CA GLY A 319 -3.31 9.51 -20.54
C GLY A 319 -3.92 9.39 -21.94
N SER A 320 -3.74 10.40 -22.82
CA SER A 320 -4.26 10.31 -24.18
C SER A 320 -3.53 9.25 -25.03
N ALA A 321 -4.28 8.47 -25.82
CA ALA A 321 -3.73 7.36 -26.58
C ALA A 321 -2.56 7.76 -27.51
N PRO A 322 -2.63 8.89 -28.28
CA PRO A 322 -1.50 9.29 -29.12
C PRO A 322 -0.25 9.67 -28.33
N TYR A 323 -0.41 10.35 -27.19
CA TYR A 323 0.72 10.75 -26.34
C TYR A 323 1.38 9.52 -25.72
N PHE A 324 0.55 8.59 -25.23
CA PHE A 324 1.02 7.34 -24.65
C PHE A 324 1.78 6.47 -25.67
N ALA A 325 1.25 6.32 -26.88
CA ALA A 325 1.89 5.55 -27.95
C ALA A 325 3.26 6.15 -28.35
N ARG A 326 3.35 7.48 -28.46
CA ARG A 326 4.64 8.17 -28.72
C ARG A 326 5.64 7.95 -27.56
N GLY A 327 5.16 8.03 -26.31
CA GLY A 327 5.96 7.77 -25.12
C GLY A 327 6.50 6.35 -25.12
N LEU A 328 5.68 5.35 -25.42
CA LEU A 328 6.06 3.95 -25.52
C LEU A 328 7.11 3.70 -26.63
N ALA A 329 6.91 4.25 -27.81
CA ALA A 329 7.86 4.13 -28.92
C ALA A 329 9.24 4.76 -28.54
N ARG A 330 9.25 5.94 -27.89
CA ARG A 330 10.49 6.57 -27.43
C ARG A 330 11.14 5.79 -26.29
N GLU A 331 10.37 5.22 -25.36
CA GLU A 331 10.88 4.40 -24.28
C GLU A 331 11.57 3.12 -24.79
N LEU A 332 11.05 2.52 -25.87
CA LEU A 332 11.70 1.38 -26.51
C LEU A 332 13.03 1.74 -27.19
N LEU A 333 13.14 2.95 -27.75
CA LEU A 333 14.36 3.46 -28.39
C LEU A 333 15.38 4.02 -27.40
N ARG A 334 14.92 4.66 -26.33
CA ARG A 334 15.73 5.31 -25.29
C ARG A 334 15.13 5.02 -23.91
N PRO A 335 15.37 3.85 -23.33
CA PRO A 335 14.80 3.45 -22.05
C PRO A 335 15.16 4.43 -20.91
N GLY A 336 14.19 4.72 -20.04
CA GLY A 336 14.38 5.56 -18.87
C GLY A 336 14.31 7.08 -19.13
N THR A 337 14.04 7.51 -20.37
CA THR A 337 14.06 8.95 -20.74
C THR A 337 12.67 9.57 -20.90
N THR A 338 11.61 8.78 -20.85
CA THR A 338 10.25 9.26 -21.06
C THR A 338 9.44 9.34 -19.74
N PHE A 339 8.23 9.88 -19.81
CA PHE A 339 7.31 9.87 -18.66
C PHE A 339 6.99 8.46 -18.16
N LEU A 340 7.15 7.42 -19.01
CA LEU A 340 6.97 6.03 -18.61
C LEU A 340 8.04 5.50 -17.64
N ALA A 341 9.12 6.25 -17.45
CA ALA A 341 10.15 5.97 -16.45
C ALA A 341 9.79 6.46 -15.04
N ASN A 342 8.70 7.20 -14.91
CA ASN A 342 8.23 7.78 -13.66
C ASN A 342 6.92 7.14 -13.19
N SER A 343 6.60 7.38 -11.92
CA SER A 343 5.25 7.20 -11.37
C SER A 343 4.23 8.04 -12.17
N VAL A 344 2.97 7.71 -11.98
CA VAL A 344 1.85 8.46 -12.55
C VAL A 344 1.56 9.77 -11.81
N PHE A 345 2.08 9.92 -10.61
CA PHE A 345 1.91 11.10 -9.75
C PHE A 345 3.11 12.03 -9.87
N GLU A 346 2.90 13.35 -9.91
CA GLU A 346 3.99 14.32 -10.07
C GLU A 346 4.21 15.24 -8.88
N ALA A 347 3.15 15.53 -8.12
CA ALA A 347 3.23 16.34 -6.92
C ALA A 347 2.41 15.73 -5.78
N VAL A 348 2.75 16.13 -4.56
CA VAL A 348 2.05 15.77 -3.33
C VAL A 348 1.99 16.97 -2.40
N ALA A 349 0.89 17.12 -1.67
CA ALA A 349 0.83 18.04 -0.54
C ALA A 349 0.28 17.31 0.68
N PHE A 350 0.76 17.70 1.85
CA PHE A 350 0.24 17.28 3.15
C PHE A 350 -0.22 18.55 3.87
N LEU A 351 -1.50 18.64 4.10
CA LEU A 351 -2.16 19.86 4.57
C LEU A 351 -3.05 19.56 5.78
N ARG A 352 -3.41 20.60 6.51
CA ARG A 352 -4.36 20.50 7.61
C ARG A 352 -5.71 21.06 7.20
N THR A 353 -6.76 20.30 7.48
CA THR A 353 -8.13 20.81 7.50
C THR A 353 -8.47 21.42 8.85
N SER A 354 -9.64 22.01 9.00
CA SER A 354 -10.16 22.48 10.29
C SER A 354 -10.39 21.34 11.31
N GLN A 355 -10.38 20.08 10.85
CA GLN A 355 -10.53 18.88 11.68
C GLN A 355 -9.17 18.38 12.22
N ALA A 356 -8.06 18.88 11.71
CA ALA A 356 -6.73 18.42 12.09
C ALA A 356 -6.32 18.97 13.46
N ASP A 357 -5.74 18.09 14.29
CA ASP A 357 -5.15 18.51 15.57
C ASP A 357 -3.78 19.20 15.36
N ALA A 358 -2.70 18.42 15.33
CA ALA A 358 -1.33 18.94 15.26
C ALA A 358 -0.57 18.59 13.99
N ILE A 359 -1.04 17.61 13.23
CA ILE A 359 -0.37 17.08 12.02
C ILE A 359 -1.33 17.11 10.83
N PRO A 360 -0.80 17.15 9.59
CA PRO A 360 -1.63 17.09 8.38
C PRO A 360 -2.56 15.88 8.38
N ASP A 361 -3.84 16.09 8.13
CA ASP A 361 -4.88 15.06 8.03
C ASP A 361 -5.35 14.83 6.58
N LEU A 362 -4.86 15.67 5.66
CA LEU A 362 -5.19 15.66 4.24
C LEU A 362 -3.94 15.47 3.40
N GLN A 363 -3.98 14.52 2.45
CA GLN A 363 -2.96 14.36 1.42
C GLN A 363 -3.56 14.64 0.04
N LEU A 364 -2.89 15.47 -0.76
CA LEU A 364 -3.24 15.73 -2.15
C LEU A 364 -2.23 15.02 -3.06
N HIS A 365 -2.71 14.16 -3.97
CA HIS A 365 -1.86 13.56 -5.00
C HIS A 365 -2.23 14.15 -6.36
N LEU A 366 -1.27 14.74 -7.06
CA LEU A 366 -1.49 15.33 -8.38
C LEU A 366 -1.10 14.37 -9.50
N LEU A 367 -2.04 14.17 -10.44
CA LEU A 367 -1.83 13.43 -11.68
C LEU A 367 -1.98 14.35 -12.89
N PRO A 368 -1.05 14.32 -13.87
CA PRO A 368 -1.11 15.16 -15.06
C PRO A 368 -1.97 14.55 -16.19
N TRP A 369 -3.17 14.07 -15.85
CA TRP A 369 -4.18 13.60 -16.80
C TRP A 369 -5.57 13.58 -16.17
N ALA A 370 -6.60 13.43 -17.00
CA ALA A 370 -7.95 13.25 -16.52
C ALA A 370 -8.12 11.86 -15.89
N TYR A 371 -8.57 11.82 -14.65
CA TYR A 371 -8.95 10.60 -13.94
C TYR A 371 -10.37 10.75 -13.43
N VAL A 372 -11.16 9.69 -13.59
CA VAL A 372 -12.50 9.61 -13.03
C VAL A 372 -12.54 8.40 -12.12
N SER A 373 -12.89 8.60 -10.86
CA SER A 373 -13.10 7.48 -9.93
C SER A 373 -14.14 6.52 -10.51
N PRO A 374 -13.90 5.19 -10.42
CA PRO A 374 -14.86 4.22 -10.88
C PRO A 374 -16.19 4.41 -10.13
N ASN A 375 -17.29 4.46 -10.86
CA ASN A 375 -18.63 4.45 -10.30
C ASN A 375 -19.05 3.01 -10.00
N GLN A 376 -20.07 2.81 -9.17
CA GLN A 376 -20.58 1.61 -8.51
C GLN A 376 -20.34 0.25 -9.20
N ASP A 377 -20.49 0.15 -10.52
CA ASP A 377 -20.46 -1.12 -11.26
C ASP A 377 -19.61 -1.06 -12.52
N ALA A 378 -18.95 0.06 -12.76
CA ALA A 378 -18.15 0.23 -13.95
C ALA A 378 -16.66 0.10 -13.60
N PRO A 379 -15.94 -0.82 -14.23
CA PRO A 379 -14.49 -0.70 -14.34
C PRO A 379 -14.15 0.70 -14.82
N ILE A 380 -12.98 1.22 -14.46
CA ILE A 380 -12.51 2.52 -14.97
C ILE A 380 -12.89 2.61 -16.45
N ARG A 381 -13.84 3.48 -16.77
CA ARG A 381 -14.29 3.63 -18.14
C ARG A 381 -13.13 4.18 -18.96
N HIS A 382 -12.94 3.65 -20.15
CA HIS A 382 -11.98 4.13 -21.14
C HIS A 382 -12.31 5.55 -21.66
N ASP A 383 -13.40 6.14 -21.22
CA ASP A 383 -13.80 7.53 -21.51
C ASP A 383 -13.01 8.52 -20.65
N VAL A 384 -11.68 8.37 -20.65
CA VAL A 384 -10.78 9.39 -20.10
C VAL A 384 -10.97 10.65 -20.96
N ASP A 385 -11.31 11.77 -20.34
CA ASP A 385 -11.40 13.04 -21.04
C ASP A 385 -10.07 13.31 -21.77
N GLN A 386 -10.13 13.51 -23.07
CA GLN A 386 -8.95 13.67 -23.92
C GLN A 386 -8.38 15.09 -23.87
N ARG A 387 -9.02 16.01 -23.15
CA ARG A 387 -8.47 17.38 -22.94
C ARG A 387 -7.25 17.33 -22.04
N PRO A 388 -6.29 18.26 -22.21
CA PRO A 388 -5.23 18.47 -21.23
C PRO A 388 -5.83 18.70 -19.84
N ALA A 389 -5.40 17.93 -18.86
CA ALA A 389 -6.02 17.94 -17.54
C ALA A 389 -5.01 17.69 -16.41
N LEU A 390 -5.37 18.18 -15.24
CA LEU A 390 -4.78 17.79 -13.96
C LEU A 390 -5.88 17.20 -13.09
N THR A 391 -5.58 16.13 -12.39
CA THR A 391 -6.45 15.55 -11.36
C THR A 391 -5.75 15.59 -10.03
N VAL A 392 -6.47 15.96 -8.98
CA VAL A 392 -6.04 15.87 -7.60
C VAL A 392 -6.87 14.81 -6.90
N LEU A 393 -6.20 13.84 -6.28
CA LEU A 393 -6.84 12.93 -5.34
C LEU A 393 -6.76 13.55 -3.95
N THR A 394 -7.88 14.04 -3.48
CA THR A 394 -8.06 14.60 -2.14
C THR A 394 -8.24 13.44 -1.18
N THR A 395 -7.23 13.14 -0.37
CA THR A 395 -7.12 11.91 0.40
C THR A 395 -7.18 12.18 1.90
N LEU A 396 -8.17 11.62 2.57
CA LEU A 396 -8.25 11.50 4.03
C LEU A 396 -7.18 10.51 4.51
N ILE A 397 -6.24 10.95 5.37
CA ILE A 397 -5.12 10.12 5.83
C ILE A 397 -5.18 9.68 7.30
N TYR A 398 -6.17 10.14 8.06
CA TYR A 398 -6.46 9.66 9.42
C TYR A 398 -7.96 9.39 9.59
N PRO A 399 -8.49 8.33 8.95
CA PRO A 399 -9.90 7.98 9.10
C PRO A 399 -10.23 7.63 10.55
N LYS A 400 -11.36 8.12 11.04
CA LYS A 400 -11.92 7.73 12.34
C LYS A 400 -12.74 6.45 12.23
N SER A 401 -13.33 6.19 11.08
CA SER A 401 -14.05 4.96 10.78
C SER A 401 -13.19 3.72 10.99
N ARG A 402 -13.78 2.68 11.60
CA ARG A 402 -13.15 1.38 11.84
C ARG A 402 -14.09 0.28 11.39
N GLY A 403 -13.52 -0.71 10.74
CA GLY A 403 -14.25 -1.84 10.20
C GLY A 403 -13.64 -3.18 10.60
N THR A 404 -14.03 -4.22 9.88
CA THR A 404 -13.66 -5.60 10.17
C THR A 404 -13.32 -6.39 8.92
N LEU A 405 -12.58 -7.48 9.11
CA LEU A 405 -12.38 -8.53 8.14
C LEU A 405 -12.83 -9.85 8.77
N ARG A 406 -13.66 -10.62 8.05
CA ARG A 406 -14.19 -11.90 8.53
C ARG A 406 -14.09 -12.97 7.45
N LEU A 407 -14.06 -14.24 7.83
CA LEU A 407 -14.17 -15.33 6.86
C LEU A 407 -15.57 -15.33 6.22
N ALA A 408 -15.62 -15.61 4.92
CA ALA A 408 -16.87 -15.94 4.25
C ALA A 408 -17.17 -17.46 4.30
N SER A 409 -16.13 -18.27 4.46
CA SER A 409 -16.20 -19.73 4.62
C SER A 409 -14.86 -20.28 5.11
N ALA A 410 -14.81 -21.58 5.42
CA ALA A 410 -13.58 -22.27 5.75
C ALA A 410 -12.69 -22.61 4.52
N ASP A 411 -13.13 -22.29 3.31
CA ASP A 411 -12.35 -22.50 2.09
C ASP A 411 -11.24 -21.42 1.97
N PRO A 412 -9.95 -21.78 1.99
CA PRO A 412 -8.85 -20.83 1.87
C PRO A 412 -8.79 -20.09 0.52
N ALA A 413 -9.49 -20.56 -0.51
CA ALA A 413 -9.59 -19.91 -1.80
C ALA A 413 -10.74 -18.89 -1.87
N ALA A 414 -11.67 -18.90 -0.92
CA ALA A 414 -12.77 -17.95 -0.84
C ALA A 414 -12.27 -16.55 -0.42
N ALA A 415 -12.75 -15.51 -1.09
CA ALA A 415 -12.48 -14.14 -0.66
C ALA A 415 -13.14 -13.86 0.71
N PRO A 416 -12.43 -13.25 1.66
CA PRO A 416 -13.03 -12.88 2.94
C PRO A 416 -14.01 -11.70 2.79
N LEU A 417 -14.83 -11.49 3.81
CA LEU A 417 -15.71 -10.34 3.94
C LEU A 417 -14.87 -9.15 4.42
N ILE A 418 -14.65 -8.17 3.55
CA ILE A 418 -13.86 -6.98 3.83
C ILE A 418 -14.83 -5.83 4.04
N ASP A 419 -14.94 -5.36 5.27
CA ASP A 419 -15.85 -4.28 5.66
C ASP A 419 -15.10 -3.14 6.35
N PRO A 420 -14.54 -2.18 5.62
CA PRO A 420 -13.83 -1.05 6.21
C PRO A 420 -14.74 -0.03 6.91
N GLN A 421 -16.05 -0.11 6.76
CA GLN A 421 -17.03 0.86 7.30
C GLN A 421 -16.72 2.30 6.85
N TYR A 422 -16.37 2.47 5.57
CA TYR A 422 -15.99 3.76 5.01
C TYR A 422 -17.06 4.83 5.31
N LEU A 423 -16.62 6.00 5.82
CA LEU A 423 -17.44 7.16 6.14
C LEU A 423 -18.51 6.89 7.23
N ALA A 424 -18.30 5.88 8.07
CA ALA A 424 -19.18 5.62 9.22
C ALA A 424 -19.08 6.74 10.27
N ASP A 425 -17.89 7.33 10.43
CA ASP A 425 -17.72 8.56 11.20
C ASP A 425 -17.92 9.77 10.28
N PRO A 426 -18.84 10.70 10.62
CA PRO A 426 -19.11 11.89 9.80
C PRO A 426 -17.89 12.79 9.57
N ALA A 427 -16.94 12.84 10.52
CA ALA A 427 -15.74 13.66 10.38
C ALA A 427 -14.87 13.25 9.18
N ASP A 428 -14.92 11.97 8.78
CA ASP A 428 -14.20 11.49 7.59
C ASP A 428 -14.71 12.16 6.30
N LEU A 429 -16.03 12.38 6.21
CA LEU A 429 -16.64 13.09 5.09
C LEU A 429 -16.39 14.60 5.16
N ASP A 430 -16.27 15.18 6.36
CA ASP A 430 -15.98 16.60 6.53
C ASP A 430 -14.58 16.93 6.02
N VAL A 431 -13.57 16.12 6.34
CA VAL A 431 -12.20 16.27 5.80
C VAL A 431 -12.17 16.19 4.26
N LEU A 432 -12.87 15.23 3.66
CA LEU A 432 -12.94 15.11 2.20
C LEU A 432 -13.66 16.29 1.55
N THR A 433 -14.69 16.83 2.21
CA THR A 433 -15.46 17.99 1.73
C THR A 433 -14.60 19.24 1.75
N GLU A 434 -14.01 19.56 2.91
CA GLU A 434 -13.13 20.73 3.08
C GLU A 434 -11.91 20.65 2.16
N GLY A 435 -11.27 19.47 2.08
CA GLY A 435 -10.15 19.23 1.17
C GLY A 435 -10.52 19.43 -0.31
N SER A 436 -11.76 19.07 -0.70
CA SER A 436 -12.25 19.30 -2.06
C SER A 436 -12.45 20.80 -2.35
N GLU A 437 -12.95 21.56 -1.37
CA GLU A 437 -13.08 23.01 -1.49
C GLU A 437 -11.70 23.69 -1.55
N MET A 438 -10.77 23.29 -0.70
CA MET A 438 -9.36 23.76 -0.73
C MET A 438 -8.70 23.51 -2.09
N VAL A 439 -8.91 22.36 -2.72
CA VAL A 439 -8.40 22.09 -4.08
C VAL A 439 -8.98 23.06 -5.10
N ARG A 440 -10.25 23.44 -5.01
CA ARG A 440 -10.86 24.43 -5.88
C ARG A 440 -10.24 25.82 -5.71
N GLU A 441 -9.95 26.22 -4.48
CA GLU A 441 -9.27 27.49 -4.18
C GLU A 441 -7.84 27.48 -4.77
N ILE A 442 -7.10 26.37 -4.64
CA ILE A 442 -5.78 26.19 -5.25
C ILE A 442 -5.87 26.39 -6.78
N PHE A 443 -6.85 25.76 -7.45
CA PHE A 443 -7.01 25.90 -8.91
C PHE A 443 -7.56 27.27 -9.36
N ALA A 444 -8.10 28.07 -8.46
CA ALA A 444 -8.49 29.46 -8.72
C ALA A 444 -7.31 30.45 -8.58
N SER A 445 -6.15 30.00 -8.08
CA SER A 445 -4.95 30.84 -7.86
C SER A 445 -4.42 31.44 -9.17
N SER A 446 -3.91 32.68 -9.06
CA SER A 446 -3.23 33.38 -10.15
C SER A 446 -1.94 32.68 -10.63
N ALA A 447 -1.34 31.78 -9.83
CA ALA A 447 -0.16 31.00 -10.18
C ALA A 447 -0.37 30.11 -11.41
N PHE A 448 -1.61 29.78 -11.75
CA PHE A 448 -1.94 29.08 -12.99
C PHE A 448 -1.93 29.95 -14.25
N ASN A 449 -1.75 31.28 -14.13
CA ASN A 449 -1.66 32.22 -15.25
C ASN A 449 -2.80 32.06 -16.29
N GLY A 450 -4.04 31.80 -15.83
CA GLY A 450 -5.20 31.57 -16.69
C GLY A 450 -5.19 30.26 -17.47
N SER A 451 -4.31 29.31 -17.15
CA SER A 451 -4.27 28.00 -17.80
C SER A 451 -5.42 27.07 -17.38
N VAL A 452 -6.02 27.25 -16.20
CA VAL A 452 -7.23 26.55 -15.75
C VAL A 452 -8.43 27.05 -16.53
N LYS A 453 -9.13 26.15 -17.21
CA LYS A 453 -10.27 26.49 -18.08
C LYS A 453 -11.62 26.14 -17.46
N SER A 454 -11.73 24.98 -16.85
CA SER A 454 -12.96 24.52 -16.19
C SER A 454 -12.67 23.33 -15.27
N GLU A 455 -13.50 23.15 -14.26
CA GLU A 455 -13.61 21.89 -13.53
C GLU A 455 -14.35 20.88 -14.41
N ILE A 456 -13.83 19.64 -14.51
CA ILE A 456 -14.44 18.53 -15.24
C ILE A 456 -15.22 17.64 -14.27
N HIS A 457 -14.62 17.32 -13.14
CA HIS A 457 -15.18 16.50 -12.07
C HIS A 457 -14.89 17.10 -10.70
N PRO A 458 -15.81 16.97 -9.73
CA PRO A 458 -17.16 16.36 -9.78
C PRO A 458 -18.19 17.20 -10.56
N GLY A 459 -17.91 18.44 -10.87
CA GLY A 459 -18.77 19.34 -11.63
C GLY A 459 -18.79 20.75 -11.05
N VAL A 460 -18.82 21.74 -11.92
CA VAL A 460 -18.79 23.16 -11.57
C VAL A 460 -19.98 23.53 -10.70
N GLY A 461 -19.71 24.23 -9.60
CA GLY A 461 -20.77 24.84 -8.77
C GLY A 461 -21.31 23.98 -7.64
N LEU A 462 -21.02 22.68 -7.58
CA LEU A 462 -21.44 21.86 -6.44
C LEU A 462 -20.85 22.38 -5.14
N ARG A 463 -21.70 22.63 -4.13
CA ARG A 463 -21.32 23.15 -2.80
C ARG A 463 -22.17 22.47 -1.72
N GLY A 464 -21.72 22.57 -0.48
CA GLY A 464 -22.46 22.08 0.67
C GLY A 464 -22.93 20.64 0.49
N GLN A 465 -24.25 20.38 0.57
CA GLN A 465 -24.81 19.05 0.47
C GLN A 465 -24.59 18.39 -0.91
N GLU A 466 -24.67 19.16 -2.00
CA GLU A 466 -24.44 18.62 -3.35
C GLU A 466 -23.00 18.10 -3.53
N LEU A 467 -22.01 18.78 -2.94
CA LEU A 467 -20.63 18.31 -2.94
C LEU A 467 -20.47 17.05 -2.07
N ARG A 468 -21.08 17.01 -0.90
CA ARG A 468 -21.10 15.82 -0.03
C ARG A 468 -21.71 14.61 -0.75
N ASP A 469 -22.81 14.81 -1.45
CA ASP A 469 -23.47 13.76 -2.24
C ASP A 469 -22.58 13.27 -3.38
N ALA A 470 -21.86 14.18 -4.05
CA ALA A 470 -20.88 13.83 -5.08
C ALA A 470 -19.70 13.02 -4.50
N ILE A 471 -19.23 13.35 -3.29
CA ILE A 471 -18.19 12.60 -2.58
C ILE A 471 -18.71 11.20 -2.24
N LEU A 472 -19.90 11.08 -1.62
CA LEU A 472 -20.53 9.80 -1.29
C LEU A 472 -20.65 8.89 -2.53
N ASN A 473 -20.95 9.47 -3.69
CA ASN A 473 -21.10 8.74 -4.95
C ASN A 473 -19.77 8.29 -5.56
N ARG A 474 -18.64 8.98 -5.29
CA ARG A 474 -17.40 8.80 -6.05
C ARG A 474 -16.15 8.52 -5.22
N ALA A 475 -16.14 8.86 -3.93
CA ALA A 475 -15.00 8.57 -3.08
C ALA A 475 -14.75 7.06 -3.02
N THR A 476 -13.48 6.67 -2.99
CA THR A 476 -13.06 5.27 -3.00
C THR A 476 -11.76 5.10 -2.21
N SER A 477 -11.38 3.84 -1.98
CA SER A 477 -10.14 3.47 -1.31
C SER A 477 -8.89 3.95 -2.05
N VAL A 478 -7.85 4.29 -1.30
CA VAL A 478 -6.47 4.46 -1.81
C VAL A 478 -5.68 3.14 -1.75
N TYR A 479 -6.34 2.06 -1.32
CA TYR A 479 -5.79 0.70 -1.25
C TYR A 479 -4.72 0.52 -0.16
N HIS A 480 -4.86 1.22 0.95
CA HIS A 480 -3.92 1.28 2.07
C HIS A 480 -4.42 0.55 3.34
N GLY A 481 -5.35 -0.41 3.22
CA GLY A 481 -5.94 -1.12 4.36
C GLY A 481 -4.90 -1.71 5.32
N VAL A 482 -5.13 -1.54 6.64
CA VAL A 482 -4.24 -1.91 7.74
C VAL A 482 -5.03 -2.38 8.97
N GLY A 483 -4.32 -2.84 10.00
CA GLY A 483 -4.84 -2.95 11.38
C GLY A 483 -5.48 -4.27 11.76
N THR A 484 -5.72 -5.18 10.81
CA THR A 484 -6.47 -6.44 11.02
C THR A 484 -5.80 -7.50 11.90
N CYS A 485 -4.52 -7.30 12.24
CA CYS A 485 -3.78 -8.11 13.21
C CYS A 485 -3.05 -7.16 14.19
N ARG A 486 -3.78 -6.23 14.78
CA ARG A 486 -3.27 -5.08 15.53
C ARG A 486 -2.18 -5.46 16.54
N MET A 487 -1.07 -4.74 16.51
CA MET A 487 -0.02 -4.79 17.50
C MET A 487 -0.44 -4.00 18.75
N GLY A 488 -0.10 -4.51 19.92
CA GLY A 488 -0.39 -3.84 21.19
C GLY A 488 0.00 -4.65 22.42
N VAL A 489 -0.23 -4.05 23.58
CA VAL A 489 0.00 -4.67 24.89
C VAL A 489 -1.31 -4.99 25.63
N ASP A 490 -2.42 -4.46 25.16
CA ASP A 490 -3.76 -4.64 25.70
C ASP A 490 -4.46 -5.91 25.17
N GLU A 491 -5.68 -6.18 25.65
CA GLU A 491 -6.46 -7.36 25.28
C GLU A 491 -6.95 -7.35 23.81
N LEU A 492 -7.01 -6.17 23.18
CA LEU A 492 -7.40 -6.03 21.79
C LEU A 492 -6.25 -6.27 20.80
N ALA A 493 -5.08 -6.62 21.28
CA ALA A 493 -3.91 -6.91 20.45
C ALA A 493 -3.92 -8.37 19.96
N VAL A 494 -3.65 -8.56 18.68
CA VAL A 494 -3.42 -9.87 18.07
C VAL A 494 -1.94 -10.27 18.21
N VAL A 495 -1.03 -9.32 18.04
CA VAL A 495 0.42 -9.53 18.20
C VAL A 495 1.01 -8.60 19.25
N SER A 496 2.10 -9.07 19.87
CA SER A 496 2.92 -8.25 20.77
C SER A 496 3.72 -7.19 20.00
N PRO A 497 4.37 -6.21 20.69
CA PRO A 497 5.33 -5.30 20.05
C PRO A 497 6.49 -5.99 19.33
N ASP A 498 6.80 -7.24 19.69
CA ASP A 498 7.77 -8.08 18.98
C ASP A 498 7.17 -8.87 17.80
N LEU A 499 5.94 -8.55 17.42
CA LEU A 499 5.21 -9.16 16.30
C LEU A 499 4.82 -10.65 16.51
N LYS A 500 5.00 -11.19 17.72
CA LYS A 500 4.60 -12.57 18.06
C LYS A 500 3.10 -12.65 18.24
N VAL A 501 2.47 -13.64 17.61
CA VAL A 501 1.04 -13.91 17.79
C VAL A 501 0.79 -14.39 19.22
N ARG A 502 -0.17 -13.77 19.89
CA ARG A 502 -0.47 -14.10 21.29
C ARG A 502 -1.04 -15.51 21.42
N GLY A 503 -0.57 -16.25 22.40
CA GLY A 503 -1.04 -17.61 22.68
C GLY A 503 -0.54 -18.70 21.74
N VAL A 504 0.32 -18.39 20.75
CA VAL A 504 0.92 -19.36 19.83
C VAL A 504 2.42 -19.12 19.69
N GLU A 505 3.23 -20.11 20.02
CA GLU A 505 4.68 -20.03 19.85
C GLU A 505 5.10 -20.21 18.39
N GLY A 506 6.27 -19.66 18.02
CA GLY A 506 6.85 -19.84 16.69
C GLY A 506 6.04 -19.25 15.54
N LEU A 507 5.15 -18.27 15.83
CA LEU A 507 4.31 -17.60 14.85
C LEU A 507 4.40 -16.07 15.01
N ARG A 508 4.68 -15.36 13.91
CA ARG A 508 4.63 -13.90 13.85
C ARG A 508 3.76 -13.41 12.70
N VAL A 509 3.24 -12.19 12.86
CA VAL A 509 2.69 -11.41 11.73
C VAL A 509 3.60 -10.21 11.51
N CYS A 510 4.06 -10.05 10.28
CA CYS A 510 4.99 -8.98 9.90
C CYS A 510 4.57 -8.34 8.58
N ASP A 511 3.53 -7.51 8.63
CA ASP A 511 3.04 -6.69 7.51
C ASP A 511 2.13 -5.54 8.01
N ALA A 512 1.48 -4.83 7.10
CA ALA A 512 0.65 -3.67 7.43
C ALA A 512 -0.54 -4.01 8.35
N SER A 513 -0.93 -5.28 8.48
CA SER A 513 -2.01 -5.67 9.39
C SER A 513 -1.72 -5.39 10.87
N ILE A 514 -0.43 -5.26 11.23
CA ILE A 514 -0.04 -5.02 12.64
C ILE A 514 -0.22 -3.56 13.09
N MET A 515 -0.40 -2.61 12.18
CA MET A 515 -0.48 -1.19 12.52
C MET A 515 -1.63 -0.92 13.50
N PRO A 516 -1.35 -0.33 14.69
CA PRO A 516 -2.42 0.06 15.62
C PRO A 516 -3.31 1.15 15.02
N SER A 517 -2.66 2.14 14.43
CA SER A 517 -3.26 3.20 13.62
C SER A 517 -2.49 3.36 12.31
N ILE A 518 -3.20 3.79 11.25
CA ILE A 518 -2.61 3.98 9.94
C ILE A 518 -1.64 5.17 9.92
N THR A 519 -0.55 5.07 9.18
CA THR A 519 0.43 6.15 9.02
C THR A 519 -0.07 7.22 8.06
N GLY A 520 0.31 8.48 8.28
CA GLY A 520 -0.08 9.63 7.46
C GLY A 520 0.52 9.59 6.06
N GLY A 521 -0.15 8.91 5.14
CA GLY A 521 0.21 8.78 3.73
C GLY A 521 0.35 7.33 3.25
N ASN A 522 0.93 7.15 2.06
CA ASN A 522 0.99 5.84 1.41
C ASN A 522 1.71 4.79 2.25
N THR A 523 1.11 3.63 2.42
CA THR A 523 1.54 2.59 3.39
C THR A 523 2.61 1.61 2.88
N ASN A 524 3.10 1.76 1.64
CA ASN A 524 4.10 0.81 1.09
C ASN A 524 5.46 0.90 1.80
N ALA A 525 6.01 2.12 1.99
CA ALA A 525 7.27 2.28 2.70
C ALA A 525 7.16 1.89 4.18
N PRO A 526 6.08 2.25 4.92
CA PRO A 526 5.82 1.72 6.25
C PRO A 526 5.75 0.18 6.31
N ALA A 527 5.12 -0.47 5.34
CA ALA A 527 5.08 -1.94 5.28
C ALA A 527 6.48 -2.56 5.09
N ILE A 528 7.33 -1.97 4.23
CA ILE A 528 8.73 -2.42 4.08
C ILE A 528 9.50 -2.20 5.39
N MET A 529 9.33 -1.05 6.04
CA MET A 529 9.93 -0.71 7.33
C MET A 529 9.54 -1.72 8.42
N ILE A 530 8.28 -2.16 8.47
CA ILE A 530 7.82 -3.22 9.37
C ILE A 530 8.61 -4.51 9.10
N GLY A 531 8.86 -4.86 7.84
CA GLY A 531 9.71 -6.01 7.48
C GLY A 531 11.16 -5.88 7.98
N GLU A 532 11.75 -4.70 7.85
CA GLU A 532 13.11 -4.39 8.37
C GLU A 532 13.19 -4.53 9.90
N MET A 533 12.20 -3.94 10.60
CA MET A 533 12.15 -4.01 12.05
C MET A 533 11.78 -5.41 12.55
N GLY A 534 10.94 -6.14 11.82
CA GLY A 534 10.61 -7.52 12.10
C GLY A 534 11.83 -8.44 12.01
N ALA A 535 12.65 -8.26 10.98
CA ALA A 535 13.90 -9.01 10.85
C ALA A 535 14.85 -8.79 12.04
N GLN A 536 14.98 -7.55 12.52
CA GLN A 536 15.79 -7.24 13.70
C GLN A 536 15.30 -7.95 14.96
N ARG A 537 13.97 -7.99 15.17
CA ARG A 537 13.36 -8.69 16.31
C ARG A 537 13.58 -10.21 16.24
N VAL A 538 13.39 -10.80 15.07
CA VAL A 538 13.66 -12.24 14.86
C VAL A 538 15.12 -12.57 15.11
N LEU A 539 16.04 -11.73 14.65
CA LEU A 539 17.48 -11.93 14.83
C LEU A 539 17.94 -11.71 16.29
N ALA A 540 17.25 -10.86 17.03
CA ALA A 540 17.55 -10.64 18.46
C ALA A 540 17.07 -11.80 19.34
N ASP A 541 16.12 -12.60 18.91
CA ASP A 541 15.58 -13.78 19.59
C ASP A 541 16.37 -15.08 19.29
N ARG A 542 17.47 -15.01 18.52
CA ARG A 542 18.30 -16.18 18.12
C ARG A 542 19.15 -16.73 19.26
#